data_b29eb4b634abcf5720b0a2a8786f4cc2
#
_entry.id   b29eb4b634abcf5720b0a2a8786f4cc2
#
_cell.length_a   1.000
_cell.length_b   1.000
_cell.length_c   1.000
_cell.angle_alpha   90.00
_cell.angle_beta   90.00
_cell.angle_gamma   90.00
#
_symmetry.space_group_name_H-M   'P 1'
#
loop_
_entity.id
_entity.type
_entity.pdbx_description
1 polymer ?
#
loop_
_entity_poly.entity_id
_entity_poly.type
_entity_poly.pdbx_seq_one_letter_code
_entity_poly.pdbx_strand_id
1 'polypeptide(L)'
;MNTLPGYSLIDRVMCAKSLDRHTWCLVALCLFCLVILFSDLGAAALFEPDEGRNAEVAREVLLLDDWITPHYDFIPRLDKPAVFFGLVALAFKVFGLSEWAARLPSVLAAFGCLSLVYIVARSIFGRWAALWSVLILVTSIEFFALSRVVILDMVLTFFITLSLACFWFGHLATGSRRKFLVLLMYAFIGAATLVKGPIGLVLPAAVIFFYLLLSGKWALLGEMELSLGVPLFLIVAASWYVAVELRNPGYLHHFLYEENFARFTTTQFNHSGPWYYFIMVLAVGFFPWTALLPMTVADFRTRRPAQEHLFLILWIAVPFVVFSLSGSKLPHYILPLYPPLAILVGATIAKAFKVSSLRISWVVAFPAATFLSLALLSALLFLSSGLLPDQLQTRVYAALPRAPILYTAGVAAALVLGLAAITGGLWRRAFYLYGATALGFALFILVAEPIIATVSLNRSSKQLAKAAASVIQEGDQLVLYEKYLSSLPFYLDIQEPIWVVWSGNKSQVLGSDYIARKRPEPAGGYGKVLYTHEEFATLSLASKNRLVVFVDHRAFDTLPSAGGPPIRLLDVGNTSIVTNGRQAKLVSLNGWTR
;
A
#
# COMPACT_ATOMS: atom_id res chain seq x y z
N MET A 1 -42.78 -42.65 35.48
CA MET A 1 -43.09 -41.23 35.71
C MET A 1 -41.92 -40.64 36.50
N ASN A 2 -40.94 -40.05 35.81
CA ASN A 2 -39.88 -39.28 36.44
C ASN A 2 -39.81 -37.94 35.72
N THR A 3 -40.28 -36.92 36.40
CA THR A 3 -40.31 -35.52 35.96
C THR A 3 -38.88 -34.96 35.99
N LEU A 4 -38.38 -34.56 34.84
CA LEU A 4 -37.15 -33.77 34.69
C LEU A 4 -37.38 -32.35 35.26
N PRO A 5 -36.46 -31.79 36.04
CA PRO A 5 -36.60 -30.44 36.58
C PRO A 5 -36.57 -29.41 35.46
N GLY A 6 -37.58 -28.53 35.41
CA GLY A 6 -37.71 -27.44 34.49
C GLY A 6 -36.63 -26.38 34.74
N TYR A 7 -35.68 -26.24 33.81
CA TYR A 7 -34.81 -25.07 33.76
C TYR A 7 -35.65 -23.87 33.31
N SER A 8 -35.69 -22.82 34.13
CA SER A 8 -36.38 -21.58 33.80
C SER A 8 -35.77 -20.91 32.56
N LEU A 9 -36.59 -20.18 31.81
CA LEU A 9 -36.14 -19.41 30.66
C LEU A 9 -35.00 -18.43 31.06
N ILE A 10 -34.99 -17.97 32.29
CA ILE A 10 -33.97 -17.09 32.89
C ILE A 10 -32.63 -17.82 33.01
N ASP A 11 -32.63 -19.14 33.40
CA ASP A 11 -31.40 -19.93 33.44
C ASP A 11 -30.82 -20.20 32.04
N ARG A 12 -31.65 -20.23 31.00
CA ARG A 12 -31.20 -20.34 29.62
C ARG A 12 -30.63 -19.02 29.09
N VAL A 13 -31.10 -17.88 29.56
CA VAL A 13 -30.58 -16.55 29.17
C VAL A 13 -29.33 -16.19 29.99
N MET A 14 -29.25 -16.65 31.27
CA MET A 14 -28.06 -16.44 32.10
C MET A 14 -26.93 -17.45 31.85
N CYS A 15 -27.20 -18.55 31.17
CA CYS A 15 -26.17 -19.42 30.59
C CYS A 15 -25.67 -18.93 29.22
N ALA A 16 -25.55 -17.61 29.04
CA ALA A 16 -24.64 -17.05 28.08
C ALA A 16 -23.25 -17.58 28.47
N LYS A 17 -22.76 -18.63 27.78
CA LYS A 17 -21.43 -19.18 27.96
C LYS A 17 -20.48 -17.98 28.02
N SER A 18 -19.88 -17.74 29.21
CA SER A 18 -18.84 -16.71 29.31
C SER A 18 -17.87 -16.97 28.18
N LEU A 19 -17.74 -15.97 27.28
CA LEU A 19 -16.84 -16.05 26.12
C LEU A 19 -15.49 -16.56 26.63
N ASP A 20 -14.97 -17.63 26.03
CA ASP A 20 -13.69 -18.17 26.43
C ASP A 20 -12.58 -17.11 26.25
N ARG A 21 -11.48 -17.23 26.97
CA ARG A 21 -10.35 -16.28 26.92
C ARG A 21 -9.89 -16.02 25.48
N HIS A 22 -9.94 -17.02 24.62
CA HIS A 22 -9.54 -16.90 23.22
C HIS A 22 -10.49 -15.98 22.45
N THR A 23 -11.80 -16.10 22.67
CA THR A 23 -12.80 -15.26 22.00
C THR A 23 -12.64 -13.79 22.41
N TRP A 24 -12.37 -13.51 23.70
CA TRP A 24 -12.07 -12.16 24.15
C TRP A 24 -10.80 -11.59 23.50
N CYS A 25 -9.73 -12.41 23.39
CA CYS A 25 -8.52 -12.00 22.69
C CYS A 25 -8.78 -11.73 21.20
N LEU A 26 -9.63 -12.54 20.55
CA LEU A 26 -9.98 -12.34 19.15
C LEU A 26 -10.78 -11.04 18.94
N VAL A 27 -11.78 -10.79 19.78
CA VAL A 27 -12.55 -9.53 19.73
C VAL A 27 -11.63 -8.31 19.95
N ALA A 28 -10.80 -8.38 20.99
CA ALA A 28 -9.84 -7.30 21.26
C ALA A 28 -8.87 -7.08 20.10
N LEU A 29 -8.39 -8.15 19.45
CA LEU A 29 -7.52 -8.07 18.29
C LEU A 29 -8.24 -7.48 17.07
N CYS A 30 -9.49 -7.90 16.82
CA CYS A 30 -10.29 -7.31 15.73
C CYS A 30 -10.51 -5.81 15.95
N LEU A 31 -10.87 -5.39 17.15
CA LEU A 31 -11.01 -3.97 17.50
C LEU A 31 -9.69 -3.23 17.36
N PHE A 32 -8.59 -3.81 17.82
CA PHE A 32 -7.26 -3.26 17.65
C PHE A 32 -6.92 -3.06 16.16
N CYS A 33 -7.11 -4.08 15.32
CA CYS A 33 -6.87 -3.98 13.88
C CYS A 33 -7.74 -2.91 13.22
N LEU A 34 -9.03 -2.82 13.58
CA LEU A 34 -9.92 -1.78 13.08
C LEU A 34 -9.41 -0.39 13.47
N VAL A 35 -9.08 -0.20 14.76
CA VAL A 35 -8.60 1.10 15.24
C VAL A 35 -7.33 1.52 14.52
N ILE A 36 -6.28 0.69 14.50
CA ILE A 36 -4.99 1.10 13.91
C ILE A 36 -5.01 1.23 12.38
N LEU A 37 -5.86 0.49 11.69
CA LEU A 37 -5.94 0.59 10.23
C LEU A 37 -6.78 1.77 9.77
N PHE A 38 -7.82 2.15 10.51
CA PHE A 38 -8.77 3.19 10.09
C PHE A 38 -8.58 4.53 10.80
N SER A 39 -7.90 4.58 11.99
CA SER A 39 -7.63 5.84 12.67
C SER A 39 -6.78 6.75 11.78
N ASP A 40 -7.13 8.03 11.75
CA ASP A 40 -6.40 9.09 11.04
C ASP A 40 -5.98 8.77 9.59
N LEU A 41 -6.72 7.87 8.92
CA LEU A 41 -6.42 7.42 7.56
C LEU A 41 -6.38 8.58 6.55
N GLY A 42 -7.16 9.63 6.78
CA GLY A 42 -7.22 10.85 5.97
C GLY A 42 -6.33 11.99 6.47
N ALA A 43 -5.61 11.84 7.59
CA ALA A 43 -4.85 12.94 8.18
C ALA A 43 -3.61 13.33 7.36
N ALA A 44 -2.91 12.36 6.78
CA ALA A 44 -1.77 12.59 5.92
C ALA A 44 -2.22 12.97 4.50
N ALA A 45 -1.61 14.01 3.94
CA ALA A 45 -1.80 14.36 2.53
C ALA A 45 -1.27 13.25 1.61
N LEU A 46 -1.76 13.19 0.37
CA LEU A 46 -1.30 12.20 -0.62
C LEU A 46 0.17 12.42 -0.96
N PHE A 47 0.99 11.39 -0.77
CA PHE A 47 2.42 11.44 -1.07
C PHE A 47 2.71 11.48 -2.56
N GLU A 48 3.58 12.39 -2.97
CA GLU A 48 4.13 12.43 -4.33
C GLU A 48 5.22 11.35 -4.53
N PRO A 49 5.32 10.74 -5.72
CA PRO A 49 4.37 10.89 -6.84
C PRO A 49 3.25 9.83 -6.83
N ASP A 50 3.39 8.72 -6.09
CA ASP A 50 2.60 7.51 -6.31
C ASP A 50 1.16 7.61 -5.81
N GLU A 51 0.93 8.09 -4.56
CA GLU A 51 -0.43 8.23 -4.05
C GLU A 51 -1.21 9.30 -4.83
N GLY A 52 -0.59 10.47 -5.06
CA GLY A 52 -1.21 11.55 -5.82
C GLY A 52 -1.63 11.09 -7.21
N ARG A 53 -0.73 10.39 -7.90
CA ARG A 53 -0.99 9.85 -9.24
C ARG A 53 -2.11 8.81 -9.25
N ASN A 54 -2.09 7.85 -8.32
CA ASN A 54 -3.10 6.80 -8.29
C ASN A 54 -4.48 7.34 -7.90
N ALA A 55 -4.53 8.32 -7.00
CA ALA A 55 -5.78 9.00 -6.63
C ALA A 55 -6.33 9.83 -7.80
N GLU A 56 -5.46 10.54 -8.53
CA GLU A 56 -5.87 11.32 -9.70
C GLU A 56 -6.40 10.42 -10.82
N VAL A 57 -5.69 9.34 -11.15
CA VAL A 57 -6.20 8.37 -12.14
C VAL A 57 -7.58 7.85 -11.76
N ALA A 58 -7.82 7.56 -10.47
CA ALA A 58 -9.12 7.12 -10.00
C ALA A 58 -10.19 8.22 -10.05
N ARG A 59 -9.81 9.50 -9.83
CA ARG A 59 -10.70 10.64 -10.00
C ARG A 59 -11.13 10.80 -11.45
N GLU A 60 -10.19 10.66 -12.38
CA GLU A 60 -10.47 10.76 -13.82
C GLU A 60 -11.34 9.62 -14.35
N VAL A 61 -11.32 8.41 -13.72
CA VAL A 61 -12.29 7.35 -14.02
C VAL A 61 -13.73 7.85 -13.84
N LEU A 62 -14.00 8.61 -12.78
CA LEU A 62 -15.33 9.19 -12.52
C LEU A 62 -15.61 10.39 -13.42
N LEU A 63 -14.63 11.26 -13.64
CA LEU A 63 -14.78 12.48 -14.41
C LEU A 63 -15.06 12.19 -15.88
N LEU A 64 -14.38 11.19 -16.45
CA LEU A 64 -14.53 10.78 -17.84
C LEU A 64 -15.58 9.67 -18.04
N ASP A 65 -16.11 9.11 -16.94
CA ASP A 65 -16.96 7.90 -16.92
C ASP A 65 -16.35 6.73 -17.74
N ASP A 66 -15.00 6.65 -17.74
CA ASP A 66 -14.28 5.58 -18.43
C ASP A 66 -13.64 4.59 -17.43
N TRP A 67 -14.32 3.46 -17.22
CA TRP A 67 -13.91 2.37 -16.33
C TRP A 67 -12.97 1.36 -17.01
N ILE A 68 -12.69 1.53 -18.30
CA ILE A 68 -11.87 0.61 -19.08
C ILE A 68 -10.47 1.17 -19.29
N THR A 69 -10.35 2.40 -19.78
CA THR A 69 -9.05 3.04 -20.01
C THR A 69 -8.72 3.95 -18.82
N PRO A 70 -7.70 3.64 -18.03
CA PRO A 70 -7.19 4.60 -17.04
C PRO A 70 -6.61 5.82 -17.73
N HIS A 71 -6.92 7.00 -17.22
CA HIS A 71 -6.37 8.26 -17.72
C HIS A 71 -5.54 8.95 -16.63
N TYR A 72 -4.61 9.81 -17.04
CA TYR A 72 -3.83 10.65 -16.16
C TYR A 72 -3.51 11.96 -16.85
N ASP A 73 -4.01 13.07 -16.34
CA ASP A 73 -4.08 14.35 -17.01
C ASP A 73 -4.86 14.23 -18.35
N PHE A 74 -5.98 13.47 -18.27
CA PHE A 74 -6.84 13.11 -19.41
C PHE A 74 -6.17 12.26 -20.49
N ILE A 75 -4.88 11.94 -20.35
CA ILE A 75 -4.11 11.13 -21.29
C ILE A 75 -4.26 9.65 -20.95
N PRO A 76 -4.54 8.74 -21.92
CA PRO A 76 -4.57 7.30 -21.66
C PRO A 76 -3.29 6.81 -21.00
N ARG A 77 -3.44 6.21 -19.81
CA ARG A 77 -2.35 5.65 -19.01
C ARG A 77 -2.37 4.15 -19.06
N LEU A 78 -1.54 3.57 -19.89
CA LEU A 78 -1.54 2.15 -20.21
C LEU A 78 -0.52 1.31 -19.41
N ASP A 79 0.09 1.89 -18.36
CA ASP A 79 1.14 1.23 -17.57
C ASP A 79 0.60 0.20 -16.56
N LYS A 80 -0.67 0.29 -16.17
CA LYS A 80 -1.29 -0.58 -15.16
C LYS A 80 -2.77 -0.87 -15.49
N PRO A 81 -3.28 -2.06 -15.08
CA PRO A 81 -4.68 -2.39 -15.25
C PRO A 81 -5.61 -1.49 -14.42
N ALA A 82 -6.86 -1.31 -14.89
CA ALA A 82 -7.81 -0.35 -14.33
C ALA A 82 -8.46 -0.77 -13.00
N VAL A 83 -8.44 -2.06 -12.64
CA VAL A 83 -9.25 -2.58 -11.51
C VAL A 83 -8.94 -1.88 -10.18
N PHE A 84 -7.67 -1.63 -9.89
CA PHE A 84 -7.32 -0.90 -8.67
C PHE A 84 -7.88 0.53 -8.67
N PHE A 85 -7.73 1.25 -9.77
CA PHE A 85 -8.25 2.61 -9.92
C PHE A 85 -9.78 2.63 -9.85
N GLY A 86 -10.45 1.62 -10.42
CA GLY A 86 -11.90 1.44 -10.31
C GLY A 86 -12.37 1.22 -8.87
N LEU A 87 -11.61 0.47 -8.05
CA LEU A 87 -11.93 0.32 -6.62
C LEU A 87 -11.79 1.65 -5.86
N VAL A 88 -10.76 2.44 -6.16
CA VAL A 88 -10.60 3.77 -5.57
C VAL A 88 -11.68 4.73 -6.07
N ALA A 89 -12.00 4.72 -7.36
CA ALA A 89 -13.08 5.51 -7.95
C ALA A 89 -14.44 5.17 -7.31
N LEU A 90 -14.70 3.88 -7.07
CA LEU A 90 -15.93 3.45 -6.37
C LEU A 90 -15.97 4.01 -4.93
N ALA A 91 -14.84 4.03 -4.23
CA ALA A 91 -14.76 4.64 -2.90
C ALA A 91 -15.03 6.17 -2.98
N PHE A 92 -14.50 6.87 -3.98
CA PHE A 92 -14.80 8.28 -4.22
C PHE A 92 -16.29 8.51 -4.54
N LYS A 93 -16.89 7.65 -5.35
CA LYS A 93 -18.33 7.74 -5.68
C LYS A 93 -19.22 7.60 -4.46
N VAL A 94 -18.84 6.76 -3.49
CA VAL A 94 -19.64 6.51 -2.28
C VAL A 94 -19.37 7.51 -1.16
N PHE A 95 -18.11 7.88 -0.95
CA PHE A 95 -17.66 8.65 0.23
C PHE A 95 -17.16 10.06 -0.11
N GLY A 96 -17.16 10.45 -1.39
CA GLY A 96 -16.60 11.72 -1.85
C GLY A 96 -15.08 11.68 -2.01
N LEU A 97 -14.55 12.72 -2.69
CA LEU A 97 -13.11 12.89 -2.91
C LEU A 97 -12.42 13.24 -1.60
N SER A 98 -11.55 12.37 -1.13
CA SER A 98 -10.75 12.57 0.10
C SER A 98 -9.59 11.59 0.15
N GLU A 99 -8.56 11.92 0.91
CA GLU A 99 -7.42 11.03 1.17
C GLU A 99 -7.87 9.74 1.86
N TRP A 100 -8.87 9.84 2.74
CA TRP A 100 -9.47 8.69 3.41
C TRP A 100 -10.10 7.72 2.41
N ALA A 101 -10.94 8.21 1.51
CA ALA A 101 -11.61 7.40 0.50
C ALA A 101 -10.60 6.78 -0.49
N ALA A 102 -9.56 7.53 -0.86
CA ALA A 102 -8.49 7.02 -1.73
C ALA A 102 -7.78 5.79 -1.13
N ARG A 103 -7.54 5.77 0.19
CA ARG A 103 -6.83 4.69 0.89
C ARG A 103 -7.72 3.51 1.28
N LEU A 104 -9.04 3.68 1.23
CA LEU A 104 -10.01 2.68 1.69
C LEU A 104 -9.83 1.29 1.03
N PRO A 105 -9.61 1.15 -0.28
CA PRO A 105 -9.39 -0.16 -0.90
C PRO A 105 -8.18 -0.91 -0.33
N SER A 106 -7.08 -0.20 -0.06
CA SER A 106 -5.87 -0.78 0.54
C SER A 106 -6.13 -1.27 1.97
N VAL A 107 -6.82 -0.47 2.78
CA VAL A 107 -7.17 -0.85 4.17
C VAL A 107 -8.09 -2.07 4.21
N LEU A 108 -9.12 -2.11 3.34
CA LEU A 108 -10.03 -3.26 3.26
C LEU A 108 -9.30 -4.53 2.82
N ALA A 109 -8.41 -4.42 1.84
CA ALA A 109 -7.56 -5.53 1.41
C ALA A 109 -6.64 -6.03 2.52
N ALA A 110 -6.03 -5.12 3.30
CA ALA A 110 -5.22 -5.46 4.46
C ALA A 110 -6.04 -6.20 5.53
N PHE A 111 -7.22 -5.70 5.87
CA PHE A 111 -8.12 -6.36 6.82
C PHE A 111 -8.54 -7.76 6.32
N GLY A 112 -8.79 -7.90 5.01
CA GLY A 112 -9.01 -9.19 4.36
C GLY A 112 -7.81 -10.13 4.49
N CYS A 113 -6.57 -9.65 4.29
CA CYS A 113 -5.34 -10.42 4.50
C CYS A 113 -5.22 -10.91 5.96
N LEU A 114 -5.47 -10.04 6.94
CA LEU A 114 -5.44 -10.41 8.37
C LEU A 114 -6.44 -11.51 8.69
N SER A 115 -7.65 -11.42 8.14
CA SER A 115 -8.69 -12.42 8.30
C SER A 115 -8.29 -13.77 7.70
N LEU A 116 -7.70 -13.77 6.50
CA LEU A 116 -7.21 -14.98 5.84
C LEU A 116 -6.04 -15.62 6.60
N VAL A 117 -5.10 -14.79 7.07
CA VAL A 117 -3.98 -15.26 7.91
C VAL A 117 -4.49 -15.92 9.19
N TYR A 118 -5.50 -15.35 9.84
CA TYR A 118 -6.13 -15.98 11.00
C TYR A 118 -6.73 -17.35 10.65
N ILE A 119 -7.48 -17.44 9.56
CA ILE A 119 -8.16 -18.68 9.14
C ILE A 119 -7.14 -19.76 8.78
N VAL A 120 -6.11 -19.43 7.98
CA VAL A 120 -5.06 -20.37 7.55
C VAL A 120 -4.22 -20.80 8.77
N ALA A 121 -3.72 -19.88 9.57
CA ALA A 121 -2.92 -20.20 10.75
C ALA A 121 -3.68 -21.04 11.77
N ARG A 122 -4.98 -20.75 11.97
CA ARG A 122 -5.85 -21.52 12.87
C ARG A 122 -6.02 -22.95 12.41
N SER A 123 -6.17 -23.17 11.10
CA SER A 123 -6.34 -24.51 10.52
C SER A 123 -5.07 -25.36 10.63
N ILE A 124 -3.89 -24.73 10.51
CA ILE A 124 -2.60 -25.44 10.48
C ILE A 124 -2.02 -25.58 11.91
N PHE A 125 -1.97 -24.51 12.68
CA PHE A 125 -1.23 -24.42 13.94
C PHE A 125 -2.11 -24.16 15.18
N GLY A 126 -3.41 -23.97 14.97
CA GLY A 126 -4.39 -23.77 16.04
C GLY A 126 -4.57 -22.32 16.46
N ARG A 127 -5.53 -22.12 17.37
CA ARG A 127 -6.11 -20.80 17.70
C ARG A 127 -5.12 -19.75 18.25
N TRP A 128 -4.12 -20.16 19.02
CA TRP A 128 -3.15 -19.23 19.61
C TRP A 128 -2.11 -18.79 18.58
N ALA A 129 -1.67 -19.71 17.70
CA ALA A 129 -0.80 -19.34 16.58
C ALA A 129 -1.49 -18.34 15.64
N ALA A 130 -2.80 -18.50 15.39
CA ALA A 130 -3.57 -17.60 14.56
C ALA A 130 -3.63 -16.17 15.14
N LEU A 131 -3.87 -16.02 16.46
CA LEU A 131 -3.85 -14.69 17.10
C LEU A 131 -2.48 -14.02 16.99
N TRP A 132 -1.38 -14.76 17.23
CA TRP A 132 -0.03 -14.24 17.07
C TRP A 132 0.26 -13.86 15.61
N SER A 133 -0.16 -14.68 14.65
CA SER A 133 0.07 -14.40 13.22
C SER A 133 -0.57 -13.09 12.77
N VAL A 134 -1.80 -12.82 13.19
CA VAL A 134 -2.50 -11.57 12.89
C VAL A 134 -1.80 -10.38 13.55
N LEU A 135 -1.45 -10.50 14.84
CA LEU A 135 -0.75 -9.43 15.55
C LEU A 135 0.60 -9.12 14.90
N ILE A 136 1.38 -10.15 14.57
CA ILE A 136 2.67 -10.02 13.87
C ILE A 136 2.50 -9.30 12.55
N LEU A 137 1.53 -9.73 11.73
CA LEU A 137 1.33 -9.15 10.41
C LEU A 137 0.94 -7.67 10.49
N VAL A 138 -0.05 -7.33 11.31
CA VAL A 138 -0.55 -5.96 11.41
C VAL A 138 0.43 -5.00 12.08
N THR A 139 1.36 -5.52 12.90
CA THR A 139 2.42 -4.74 13.55
C THR A 139 3.76 -4.79 12.83
N SER A 140 3.85 -5.44 11.66
CA SER A 140 5.01 -5.34 10.78
C SER A 140 5.01 -4.00 10.06
N ILE A 141 6.12 -3.26 10.11
CA ILE A 141 6.19 -1.87 9.62
C ILE A 141 5.72 -1.74 8.17
N GLU A 142 6.23 -2.59 7.27
CA GLU A 142 5.90 -2.48 5.84
C GLU A 142 4.44 -2.85 5.56
N PHE A 143 3.91 -3.92 6.18
CA PHE A 143 2.52 -4.28 6.01
C PHE A 143 1.59 -3.17 6.51
N PHE A 144 1.86 -2.62 7.70
CA PHE A 144 1.11 -1.50 8.26
C PHE A 144 1.19 -0.27 7.36
N ALA A 145 2.40 0.16 6.97
CA ALA A 145 2.59 1.34 6.13
C ALA A 145 1.86 1.19 4.77
N LEU A 146 2.05 0.06 4.08
CA LEU A 146 1.43 -0.18 2.77
C LEU A 146 -0.08 -0.42 2.84
N SER A 147 -0.62 -0.78 4.00
CA SER A 147 -2.07 -0.89 4.19
C SER A 147 -2.78 0.47 4.14
N ARG A 148 -2.06 1.57 4.38
CA ARG A 148 -2.59 2.92 4.56
C ARG A 148 -2.16 3.90 3.46
N VAL A 149 -1.71 3.39 2.32
CA VAL A 149 -1.34 4.18 1.14
C VAL A 149 -2.10 3.73 -0.10
N VAL A 150 -2.26 4.63 -1.07
CA VAL A 150 -2.97 4.36 -2.33
C VAL A 150 -2.04 3.60 -3.26
N ILE A 151 -1.90 2.28 -3.04
CA ILE A 151 -0.99 1.43 -3.81
C ILE A 151 -1.61 0.07 -4.16
N LEU A 152 -1.31 -0.42 -5.36
CA LEU A 152 -1.88 -1.66 -5.90
C LEU A 152 -1.45 -2.92 -5.11
N ASP A 153 -0.28 -2.88 -4.47
CA ASP A 153 0.38 -4.06 -3.90
C ASP A 153 -0.39 -4.70 -2.75
N MET A 154 -1.11 -3.90 -1.96
CA MET A 154 -1.92 -4.45 -0.88
C MET A 154 -3.11 -5.24 -1.42
N VAL A 155 -3.79 -4.72 -2.45
CA VAL A 155 -4.91 -5.41 -3.10
C VAL A 155 -4.42 -6.66 -3.84
N LEU A 156 -3.25 -6.59 -4.49
CA LEU A 156 -2.58 -7.75 -5.09
C LEU A 156 -2.29 -8.82 -4.04
N THR A 157 -1.69 -8.44 -2.91
CA THR A 157 -1.35 -9.35 -1.80
C THR A 157 -2.60 -10.03 -1.25
N PHE A 158 -3.69 -9.30 -1.13
CA PHE A 158 -4.98 -9.87 -0.71
C PHE A 158 -5.45 -10.98 -1.66
N PHE A 159 -5.50 -10.71 -2.96
CA PHE A 159 -5.97 -11.71 -3.93
C PHE A 159 -5.01 -12.91 -4.06
N ILE A 160 -3.69 -12.71 -3.97
CA ILE A 160 -2.72 -13.81 -3.91
C ILE A 160 -2.94 -14.64 -2.63
N THR A 161 -3.10 -13.99 -1.47
CA THR A 161 -3.36 -14.68 -0.20
C THR A 161 -4.66 -15.49 -0.27
N LEU A 162 -5.72 -14.90 -0.84
CA LEU A 162 -7.02 -15.53 -0.97
C LEU A 162 -6.96 -16.73 -1.95
N SER A 163 -6.26 -16.60 -3.07
CA SER A 163 -6.10 -17.69 -4.03
C SER A 163 -5.32 -18.87 -3.43
N LEU A 164 -4.21 -18.61 -2.73
CA LEU A 164 -3.41 -19.64 -2.07
C LEU A 164 -4.12 -20.26 -0.86
N ALA A 165 -4.93 -19.50 -0.14
CA ALA A 165 -5.83 -20.04 0.89
C ALA A 165 -6.89 -20.97 0.27
N CYS A 166 -7.50 -20.58 -0.85
CA CYS A 166 -8.43 -21.43 -1.59
C CYS A 166 -7.76 -22.72 -2.08
N PHE A 167 -6.53 -22.66 -2.60
CA PHE A 167 -5.75 -23.84 -2.94
C PHE A 167 -5.55 -24.76 -1.72
N TRP A 168 -5.07 -24.21 -0.62
CA TRP A 168 -4.80 -24.98 0.60
C TRP A 168 -6.04 -25.67 1.14
N PHE A 169 -7.14 -24.94 1.28
CA PHE A 169 -8.41 -25.54 1.75
C PHE A 169 -9.06 -26.45 0.73
N GLY A 170 -8.91 -26.18 -0.57
CA GLY A 170 -9.36 -27.03 -1.66
C GLY A 170 -8.64 -28.37 -1.65
N HIS A 171 -7.32 -28.35 -1.40
CA HIS A 171 -6.52 -29.57 -1.24
C HIS A 171 -6.97 -30.45 -0.06
N LEU A 172 -7.44 -29.86 1.02
CA LEU A 172 -7.93 -30.60 2.20
C LEU A 172 -9.41 -31.03 2.10
N ALA A 173 -10.16 -30.42 1.18
CA ALA A 173 -11.59 -30.68 1.01
C ALA A 173 -11.84 -31.85 0.05
N THR A 174 -13.08 -32.33 0.02
CA THR A 174 -13.56 -33.38 -0.90
C THR A 174 -14.86 -32.95 -1.58
N GLY A 175 -15.20 -33.60 -2.70
CA GLY A 175 -16.47 -33.42 -3.41
C GLY A 175 -16.71 -31.97 -3.86
N SER A 176 -17.95 -31.53 -3.78
CA SER A 176 -18.39 -30.20 -4.26
C SER A 176 -17.68 -29.03 -3.58
N ARG A 177 -17.30 -29.18 -2.31
CA ARG A 177 -16.54 -28.16 -1.57
C ARG A 177 -15.15 -27.96 -2.15
N ARG A 178 -14.46 -29.06 -2.52
CA ARG A 178 -13.16 -28.98 -3.22
C ARG A 178 -13.33 -28.21 -4.52
N LYS A 179 -14.24 -28.66 -5.37
CA LYS A 179 -14.53 -28.02 -6.66
C LYS A 179 -14.77 -26.54 -6.53
N PHE A 180 -15.63 -26.14 -5.59
CA PHE A 180 -15.92 -24.71 -5.33
C PHE A 180 -14.66 -23.92 -4.95
N LEU A 181 -13.86 -24.41 -4.01
CA LEU A 181 -12.64 -23.72 -3.56
C LEU A 181 -11.58 -23.64 -4.67
N VAL A 182 -11.42 -24.70 -5.46
CA VAL A 182 -10.49 -24.70 -6.61
C VAL A 182 -10.95 -23.71 -7.68
N LEU A 183 -12.22 -23.63 -7.99
CA LEU A 183 -12.73 -22.63 -8.94
C LEU A 183 -12.57 -21.19 -8.41
N LEU A 184 -12.82 -20.96 -7.12
CA LEU A 184 -12.53 -19.67 -6.49
C LEU A 184 -11.03 -19.30 -6.57
N MET A 185 -10.13 -20.27 -6.42
CA MET A 185 -8.68 -20.03 -6.60
C MET A 185 -8.40 -19.44 -7.98
N TYR A 186 -8.94 -20.02 -9.06
CA TYR A 186 -8.75 -19.49 -10.43
C TYR A 186 -9.35 -18.09 -10.60
N ALA A 187 -10.54 -17.85 -10.07
CA ALA A 187 -11.17 -16.54 -10.12
C ALA A 187 -10.30 -15.47 -9.42
N PHE A 188 -9.74 -15.80 -8.24
CA PHE A 188 -8.90 -14.87 -7.50
C PHE A 188 -7.50 -14.69 -8.11
N ILE A 189 -6.93 -15.70 -8.77
CA ILE A 189 -5.73 -15.54 -9.61
C ILE A 189 -6.04 -14.57 -10.76
N GLY A 190 -7.21 -14.70 -11.40
CA GLY A 190 -7.68 -13.76 -12.42
C GLY A 190 -7.81 -12.34 -11.89
N ALA A 191 -8.43 -12.16 -10.72
CA ALA A 191 -8.54 -10.87 -10.06
C ALA A 191 -7.18 -10.26 -9.70
N ALA A 192 -6.24 -11.07 -9.18
CA ALA A 192 -4.87 -10.63 -8.93
C ALA A 192 -4.17 -10.14 -10.21
N THR A 193 -4.39 -10.85 -11.33
CA THR A 193 -3.87 -10.47 -12.65
C THR A 193 -4.48 -9.14 -13.14
N LEU A 194 -5.75 -8.88 -12.87
CA LEU A 194 -6.41 -7.61 -13.18
C LEU A 194 -5.95 -6.44 -12.28
N VAL A 195 -5.33 -6.70 -11.13
CA VAL A 195 -4.78 -5.64 -10.26
C VAL A 195 -3.40 -5.19 -10.74
N LYS A 196 -2.49 -6.11 -11.07
CA LYS A 196 -1.08 -5.74 -11.34
C LYS A 196 -0.46 -6.45 -12.55
N GLY A 197 -1.24 -7.19 -13.32
CA GLY A 197 -0.75 -7.89 -14.50
C GLY A 197 -0.24 -9.31 -14.24
N PRO A 198 0.66 -9.83 -15.10
CA PRO A 198 1.08 -11.24 -15.09
C PRO A 198 1.59 -11.75 -13.75
N ILE A 199 2.14 -10.89 -12.90
CA ILE A 199 2.66 -11.29 -11.58
C ILE A 199 1.55 -11.88 -10.68
N GLY A 200 0.29 -11.46 -10.88
CA GLY A 200 -0.88 -12.01 -10.18
C GLY A 200 -1.14 -13.48 -10.50
N LEU A 201 -0.73 -13.95 -11.69
CA LEU A 201 -0.76 -15.36 -12.08
C LEU A 201 0.53 -16.07 -11.67
N VAL A 202 1.69 -15.47 -11.99
CA VAL A 202 3.00 -16.12 -11.85
C VAL A 202 3.28 -16.53 -10.41
N LEU A 203 3.00 -15.67 -9.43
CA LEU A 203 3.32 -15.98 -8.02
C LEU A 203 2.50 -17.17 -7.49
N PRO A 204 1.17 -17.18 -7.50
CA PRO A 204 0.42 -18.32 -6.99
C PRO A 204 0.64 -19.60 -7.82
N ALA A 205 0.74 -19.51 -9.15
CA ALA A 205 1.00 -20.65 -9.99
C ALA A 205 2.37 -21.29 -9.69
N ALA A 206 3.42 -20.49 -9.51
CA ALA A 206 4.74 -20.99 -9.15
C ALA A 206 4.76 -21.60 -7.74
N VAL A 207 4.09 -21.01 -6.75
CA VAL A 207 3.96 -21.59 -5.40
C VAL A 207 3.29 -22.96 -5.49
N ILE A 208 2.18 -23.09 -6.20
CA ILE A 208 1.45 -24.34 -6.38
C ILE A 208 2.32 -25.36 -7.14
N PHE A 209 2.94 -24.96 -8.23
CA PHE A 209 3.82 -25.81 -9.02
C PHE A 209 4.95 -26.41 -8.18
N PHE A 210 5.71 -25.58 -7.48
CA PHE A 210 6.81 -26.06 -6.64
C PHE A 210 6.31 -26.89 -5.45
N TYR A 211 5.12 -26.59 -4.93
CA TYR A 211 4.50 -27.42 -3.90
C TYR A 211 4.19 -28.83 -4.43
N LEU A 212 3.59 -28.96 -5.61
CA LEU A 212 3.31 -30.26 -6.23
C LEU A 212 4.60 -31.02 -6.55
N LEU A 213 5.59 -30.31 -7.09
CA LEU A 213 6.90 -30.87 -7.43
C LEU A 213 7.62 -31.44 -6.20
N LEU A 214 7.78 -30.64 -5.16
CA LEU A 214 8.59 -31.01 -3.99
C LEU A 214 7.85 -31.94 -3.01
N SER A 215 6.51 -31.91 -2.99
CA SER A 215 5.71 -32.87 -2.22
C SER A 215 5.46 -34.19 -2.94
N GLY A 216 5.77 -34.31 -4.24
CA GLY A 216 5.48 -35.46 -5.09
C GLY A 216 3.98 -35.66 -5.36
N LYS A 217 3.13 -34.66 -5.12
CA LYS A 217 1.67 -34.79 -5.20
C LYS A 217 1.09 -34.44 -6.58
N TRP A 218 1.70 -34.97 -7.64
CA TRP A 218 1.23 -34.70 -8.99
C TRP A 218 -0.22 -35.16 -9.26
N ALA A 219 -0.70 -36.17 -8.53
CA ALA A 219 -2.08 -36.64 -8.61
C ALA A 219 -3.10 -35.54 -8.34
N LEU A 220 -2.74 -34.48 -7.57
CA LEU A 220 -3.60 -33.34 -7.32
C LEU A 220 -3.95 -32.54 -8.59
N LEU A 221 -3.14 -32.61 -9.65
CA LEU A 221 -3.49 -31.99 -10.93
C LEU A 221 -4.82 -32.49 -11.48
N GLY A 222 -5.12 -33.78 -11.30
CA GLY A 222 -6.41 -34.36 -11.68
C GLY A 222 -7.60 -33.83 -10.88
N GLU A 223 -7.32 -33.25 -9.71
CA GLU A 223 -8.32 -32.70 -8.79
C GLU A 223 -8.44 -31.16 -8.88
N MET A 224 -7.59 -30.53 -9.71
CA MET A 224 -7.54 -29.06 -9.85
C MET A 224 -8.58 -28.51 -10.85
N GLU A 225 -9.51 -29.33 -11.33
CA GLU A 225 -10.59 -28.88 -12.22
C GLU A 225 -10.12 -27.99 -13.39
N LEU A 226 -8.97 -28.37 -14.00
CA LEU A 226 -8.31 -27.57 -15.06
C LEU A 226 -9.23 -27.20 -16.21
N SER A 227 -10.13 -28.12 -16.59
CA SER A 227 -11.09 -27.93 -17.69
C SER A 227 -12.12 -26.81 -17.45
N LEU A 228 -12.40 -26.48 -16.19
CA LEU A 228 -13.30 -25.39 -15.80
C LEU A 228 -12.55 -24.20 -15.23
N GLY A 229 -11.47 -24.47 -14.50
CA GLY A 229 -10.69 -23.45 -13.81
C GLY A 229 -9.92 -22.53 -14.77
N VAL A 230 -9.26 -23.13 -15.79
CA VAL A 230 -8.53 -22.33 -16.79
C VAL A 230 -9.44 -21.42 -17.59
N PRO A 231 -10.59 -21.89 -18.14
CA PRO A 231 -11.58 -21.00 -18.75
C PRO A 231 -12.10 -19.91 -17.79
N LEU A 232 -12.38 -20.24 -16.52
CA LEU A 232 -12.82 -19.26 -15.54
C LEU A 232 -11.74 -18.18 -15.30
N PHE A 233 -10.48 -18.58 -15.13
CA PHE A 233 -9.36 -17.64 -15.05
C PHE A 233 -9.32 -16.71 -16.28
N LEU A 234 -9.40 -17.31 -17.49
CA LEU A 234 -9.37 -16.54 -18.73
C LEU A 234 -10.56 -15.57 -18.84
N ILE A 235 -11.76 -16.01 -18.48
CA ILE A 235 -12.93 -15.13 -18.47
C ILE A 235 -12.71 -13.94 -17.52
N VAL A 236 -12.22 -14.19 -16.32
CA VAL A 236 -11.98 -13.11 -15.35
C VAL A 236 -10.83 -12.22 -15.81
N ALA A 237 -9.67 -12.80 -16.12
CA ALA A 237 -8.47 -12.03 -16.46
C ALA A 237 -8.56 -11.36 -17.83
N ALA A 238 -8.98 -12.10 -18.89
CA ALA A 238 -8.95 -11.58 -20.25
C ALA A 238 -10.04 -10.56 -20.54
N SER A 239 -11.16 -10.55 -19.81
CA SER A 239 -12.29 -9.67 -20.08
C SER A 239 -11.88 -8.20 -20.19
N TRP A 240 -11.14 -7.70 -19.23
CA TRP A 240 -10.67 -6.32 -19.26
C TRP A 240 -9.54 -6.10 -20.27
N TYR A 241 -8.60 -7.05 -20.40
CA TYR A 241 -7.49 -6.94 -21.35
C TYR A 241 -7.97 -6.89 -22.81
N VAL A 242 -9.01 -7.65 -23.14
CA VAL A 242 -9.65 -7.59 -24.47
C VAL A 242 -10.34 -6.24 -24.65
N ALA A 243 -11.11 -5.79 -23.66
CA ALA A 243 -11.82 -4.52 -23.76
C ALA A 243 -10.86 -3.31 -23.94
N VAL A 244 -9.76 -3.27 -23.20
CA VAL A 244 -8.80 -2.17 -23.32
C VAL A 244 -7.98 -2.23 -24.63
N GLU A 245 -7.64 -3.43 -25.13
CA GLU A 245 -6.97 -3.59 -26.43
C GLU A 245 -7.86 -3.13 -27.60
N LEU A 246 -9.16 -3.43 -27.54
CA LEU A 246 -10.12 -2.97 -28.55
C LEU A 246 -10.28 -1.45 -28.56
N ARG A 247 -10.14 -0.79 -27.42
CA ARG A 247 -10.19 0.68 -27.30
C ARG A 247 -8.85 1.36 -27.58
N ASN A 248 -7.75 0.69 -27.21
CA ASN A 248 -6.39 1.21 -27.32
C ASN A 248 -5.50 0.18 -28.03
N PRO A 249 -5.55 0.08 -29.35
CA PRO A 249 -4.80 -0.92 -30.12
C PRO A 249 -3.29 -0.85 -29.83
N GLY A 250 -2.69 -2.01 -29.55
CA GLY A 250 -1.29 -2.13 -29.16
C GLY A 250 -1.04 -2.09 -27.64
N TYR A 251 -2.10 -1.97 -26.82
CA TYR A 251 -2.00 -2.01 -25.36
C TYR A 251 -1.33 -3.30 -24.88
N LEU A 252 -1.77 -4.46 -25.37
CA LEU A 252 -1.24 -5.75 -24.91
C LEU A 252 0.26 -5.88 -25.17
N HIS A 253 0.73 -5.44 -26.32
CA HIS A 253 2.16 -5.43 -26.64
C HIS A 253 2.93 -4.53 -25.67
N HIS A 254 2.48 -3.28 -25.51
CA HIS A 254 3.09 -2.33 -24.57
C HIS A 254 3.09 -2.88 -23.14
N PHE A 255 1.94 -3.33 -22.65
CA PHE A 255 1.81 -3.75 -21.25
C PHE A 255 2.53 -5.07 -20.97
N LEU A 256 2.35 -6.12 -21.79
CA LEU A 256 2.95 -7.43 -21.53
C LEU A 256 4.45 -7.45 -21.81
N TYR A 257 4.88 -6.86 -22.93
CA TYR A 257 6.29 -6.88 -23.32
C TYR A 257 7.10 -5.75 -22.66
N GLU A 258 6.71 -4.49 -22.84
CA GLU A 258 7.52 -3.35 -22.38
C GLU A 258 7.41 -3.16 -20.86
N GLU A 259 6.20 -3.07 -20.31
CA GLU A 259 5.98 -2.78 -18.88
C GLU A 259 6.19 -3.99 -17.95
N ASN A 260 6.08 -5.22 -18.43
CA ASN A 260 6.27 -6.40 -17.61
C ASN A 260 7.54 -7.18 -17.97
N PHE A 261 7.68 -7.67 -19.19
CA PHE A 261 8.82 -8.51 -19.57
C PHE A 261 10.14 -7.71 -19.61
N ALA A 262 10.19 -6.60 -20.34
CA ALA A 262 11.40 -5.78 -20.42
C ALA A 262 11.77 -5.17 -19.06
N ARG A 263 10.79 -4.74 -18.26
CA ARG A 263 11.01 -4.23 -16.91
C ARG A 263 11.56 -5.30 -15.95
N PHE A 264 11.18 -6.56 -16.13
CA PHE A 264 11.71 -7.66 -15.34
C PHE A 264 13.14 -8.01 -15.76
N THR A 265 13.44 -8.02 -17.07
CA THR A 265 14.70 -8.51 -17.64
C THR A 265 15.78 -7.45 -17.81
N THR A 266 15.41 -6.15 -17.82
CA THR A 266 16.36 -5.06 -18.08
C THR A 266 16.44 -4.07 -16.91
N THR A 267 17.51 -3.27 -16.88
CA THR A 267 17.72 -2.20 -15.87
C THR A 267 17.32 -0.81 -16.38
N GLN A 268 16.62 -0.71 -17.50
CA GLN A 268 16.26 0.57 -18.15
C GLN A 268 15.38 1.48 -17.30
N PHE A 269 14.67 0.94 -16.31
CA PHE A 269 13.69 1.66 -15.48
C PHE A 269 14.27 2.34 -14.23
N ASN A 270 15.59 2.52 -14.11
CA ASN A 270 16.30 3.24 -13.04
C ASN A 270 15.99 2.78 -11.58
N HIS A 271 15.47 1.57 -11.41
CA HIS A 271 15.20 0.97 -10.08
C HIS A 271 16.06 -0.28 -9.84
N SER A 272 17.30 -0.27 -10.35
CA SER A 272 18.23 -1.38 -10.10
C SER A 272 18.66 -1.39 -8.62
N GLY A 273 18.82 -2.58 -8.06
CA GLY A 273 19.28 -2.76 -6.68
C GLY A 273 20.17 -3.98 -6.55
N PRO A 274 21.03 -4.03 -5.51
CA PRO A 274 21.92 -5.17 -5.28
C PRO A 274 21.12 -6.45 -5.03
N TRP A 275 21.76 -7.63 -5.15
CA TRP A 275 21.11 -8.92 -4.94
C TRP A 275 20.52 -9.10 -3.55
N TYR A 276 21.12 -8.45 -2.53
CA TYR A 276 20.67 -8.49 -1.13
C TYR A 276 19.59 -7.44 -0.80
N TYR A 277 19.12 -6.67 -1.78
CA TYR A 277 18.16 -5.57 -1.57
C TYR A 277 16.94 -6.00 -0.75
N PHE A 278 16.29 -7.10 -1.14
CA PHE A 278 15.10 -7.57 -0.43
C PHE A 278 15.39 -8.21 0.93
N ILE A 279 16.64 -8.61 1.21
CA ILE A 279 17.05 -9.00 2.57
C ILE A 279 16.98 -7.78 3.49
N MET A 280 17.48 -6.62 3.04
CA MET A 280 17.43 -5.39 3.81
C MET A 280 16.01 -4.87 3.96
N VAL A 281 15.22 -4.91 2.88
CA VAL A 281 13.79 -4.53 2.92
C VAL A 281 13.03 -5.41 3.92
N LEU A 282 13.23 -6.73 3.87
CA LEU A 282 12.60 -7.64 4.83
C LEU A 282 13.06 -7.40 6.26
N ALA A 283 14.35 -7.12 6.46
CA ALA A 283 14.89 -6.86 7.79
C ALA A 283 14.24 -5.65 8.46
N VAL A 284 14.00 -4.58 7.69
CA VAL A 284 13.36 -3.35 8.18
C VAL A 284 11.84 -3.48 8.16
N GLY A 285 11.28 -3.99 7.07
CA GLY A 285 9.84 -4.02 6.85
C GLY A 285 9.10 -5.01 7.77
N PHE A 286 9.72 -6.14 8.10
CA PHE A 286 9.15 -7.11 9.04
C PHE A 286 9.49 -6.81 10.51
N PHE A 287 10.23 -5.74 10.77
CA PHE A 287 10.49 -5.27 12.13
C PHE A 287 9.15 -4.97 12.86
N PRO A 288 9.01 -5.29 14.18
CA PRO A 288 10.04 -5.79 15.09
C PRO A 288 10.30 -7.31 15.02
N TRP A 289 9.58 -8.06 14.22
CA TRP A 289 9.57 -9.53 14.23
C TRP A 289 10.76 -10.17 13.52
N THR A 290 11.55 -9.40 12.79
CA THR A 290 12.71 -9.86 12.01
C THR A 290 13.68 -10.69 12.85
N ALA A 291 13.93 -10.30 14.09
CA ALA A 291 14.88 -11.02 14.93
C ALA A 291 14.36 -12.37 15.46
N LEU A 292 13.08 -12.67 15.29
CA LEU A 292 12.56 -14.01 15.56
C LEU A 292 12.75 -14.97 14.36
N LEU A 293 13.16 -14.48 13.20
CA LEU A 293 13.39 -15.32 12.01
C LEU A 293 14.44 -16.41 12.23
N PRO A 294 15.62 -16.14 12.85
CA PRO A 294 16.60 -17.20 13.12
C PRO A 294 16.02 -18.33 13.99
N MET A 295 15.24 -17.99 15.02
CA MET A 295 14.58 -18.98 15.87
C MET A 295 13.51 -19.77 15.09
N THR A 296 12.76 -19.09 14.24
CA THR A 296 11.77 -19.73 13.37
C THR A 296 12.43 -20.71 12.43
N VAL A 297 13.54 -20.33 11.77
CA VAL A 297 14.33 -21.23 10.90
C VAL A 297 14.89 -22.42 11.69
N ALA A 298 15.42 -22.21 12.89
CA ALA A 298 15.96 -23.28 13.75
C ALA A 298 14.85 -24.28 14.16
N ASP A 299 13.64 -23.82 14.41
CA ASP A 299 12.51 -24.70 14.78
C ASP A 299 12.08 -25.62 13.63
N PHE A 300 12.24 -25.17 12.38
CA PHE A 300 11.94 -25.99 11.20
C PHE A 300 13.04 -26.99 10.84
N ARG A 301 14.33 -26.65 11.06
CA ARG A 301 15.46 -27.55 10.77
C ARG A 301 15.45 -28.83 11.61
N THR A 302 14.82 -28.81 12.78
CA THR A 302 14.77 -29.96 13.71
C THR A 302 13.75 -31.01 13.35
N ARG A 303 12.93 -30.80 12.30
CA ARG A 303 11.85 -31.72 11.89
C ARG A 303 11.87 -31.95 10.39
N ARG A 304 11.43 -33.13 9.93
CA ARG A 304 11.04 -33.30 8.53
C ARG A 304 9.91 -32.28 8.25
N PRO A 305 10.02 -31.45 7.20
CA PRO A 305 9.02 -30.46 6.92
C PRO A 305 7.68 -31.14 6.64
N ALA A 306 6.70 -30.95 7.53
CA ALA A 306 5.33 -31.33 7.25
C ALA A 306 4.85 -30.55 6.01
N GLN A 307 3.86 -31.06 5.31
CA GLN A 307 3.38 -30.47 4.04
C GLN A 307 2.95 -29.01 4.19
N GLU A 308 2.39 -28.67 5.36
CA GLU A 308 1.99 -27.32 5.73
C GLU A 308 3.18 -26.35 5.77
N HIS A 309 4.30 -26.82 6.30
CA HIS A 309 5.52 -26.01 6.38
C HIS A 309 6.12 -25.82 4.98
N LEU A 310 6.15 -26.88 4.15
CA LEU A 310 6.61 -26.80 2.78
C LEU A 310 5.81 -25.77 1.99
N PHE A 311 4.47 -25.80 2.10
CA PHE A 311 3.59 -24.85 1.45
C PHE A 311 3.89 -23.39 1.85
N LEU A 312 4.00 -23.12 3.16
CA LEU A 312 4.28 -21.77 3.65
C LEU A 312 5.69 -21.28 3.30
N ILE A 313 6.69 -22.19 3.34
CA ILE A 313 8.06 -21.85 2.92
C ILE A 313 8.11 -21.51 1.42
N LEU A 314 7.42 -22.27 0.58
CA LEU A 314 7.35 -21.95 -0.85
C LEU A 314 6.61 -20.65 -1.12
N TRP A 315 5.55 -20.37 -0.36
CA TRP A 315 4.85 -19.10 -0.46
C TRP A 315 5.73 -17.90 -0.05
N ILE A 316 6.74 -18.09 0.81
CA ILE A 316 7.76 -17.08 1.11
C ILE A 316 8.84 -17.05 0.03
N ALA A 317 9.40 -18.22 -0.30
CA ALA A 317 10.59 -18.32 -1.15
C ALA A 317 10.32 -17.89 -2.59
N VAL A 318 9.17 -18.25 -3.16
CA VAL A 318 8.86 -17.95 -4.57
C VAL A 318 8.79 -16.43 -4.81
N PRO A 319 7.99 -15.61 -4.10
CA PRO A 319 8.01 -14.17 -4.29
C PRO A 319 9.40 -13.57 -4.02
N PHE A 320 10.08 -14.02 -2.98
CA PHE A 320 11.42 -13.55 -2.67
C PHE A 320 12.42 -13.77 -3.81
N VAL A 321 12.46 -14.98 -4.37
CA VAL A 321 13.37 -15.32 -5.48
C VAL A 321 12.96 -14.59 -6.76
N VAL A 322 11.67 -14.62 -7.13
CA VAL A 322 11.17 -13.95 -8.34
C VAL A 322 11.55 -12.48 -8.35
N PHE A 323 11.29 -11.76 -7.27
CA PHE A 323 11.61 -10.33 -7.22
C PHE A 323 13.11 -10.06 -7.03
N SER A 324 13.87 -10.95 -6.38
CA SER A 324 15.33 -10.81 -6.30
C SER A 324 16.01 -10.94 -7.66
N LEU A 325 15.45 -11.75 -8.56
CA LEU A 325 15.92 -11.90 -9.93
C LEU A 325 15.46 -10.77 -10.87
N SER A 326 14.47 -9.96 -10.46
CA SER A 326 13.98 -8.85 -11.26
C SER A 326 15.04 -7.74 -11.41
N GLY A 327 15.15 -7.17 -12.61
CA GLY A 327 15.99 -6.00 -12.90
C GLY A 327 15.52 -4.74 -12.18
N SER A 328 14.20 -4.60 -11.92
CA SER A 328 13.60 -3.48 -11.18
C SER A 328 13.19 -3.94 -9.78
N LYS A 329 13.63 -3.20 -8.74
CA LYS A 329 13.39 -3.54 -7.33
C LYS A 329 12.77 -2.36 -6.59
N LEU A 330 11.56 -2.60 -6.03
CA LEU A 330 10.89 -1.64 -5.14
C LEU A 330 10.50 -2.35 -3.84
N PRO A 331 10.52 -1.66 -2.68
CA PRO A 331 10.30 -2.31 -1.37
C PRO A 331 9.01 -3.13 -1.33
N HIS A 332 7.90 -2.55 -1.76
CA HIS A 332 6.57 -3.15 -1.71
C HIS A 332 6.37 -4.43 -2.56
N TYR A 333 7.34 -4.80 -3.42
CA TYR A 333 7.20 -6.02 -4.24
C TYR A 333 7.14 -7.30 -3.41
N ILE A 334 7.83 -7.35 -2.27
CA ILE A 334 7.86 -8.54 -1.42
C ILE A 334 6.69 -8.65 -0.44
N LEU A 335 5.74 -7.71 -0.48
CA LEU A 335 4.58 -7.74 0.43
C LEU A 335 3.80 -9.08 0.41
N PRO A 336 3.63 -9.81 -0.72
CA PRO A 336 2.95 -11.09 -0.75
C PRO A 336 3.58 -12.22 0.10
N LEU A 337 4.84 -12.07 0.54
CA LEU A 337 5.48 -13.06 1.43
C LEU A 337 5.22 -12.82 2.93
N TYR A 338 4.68 -11.64 3.31
CA TYR A 338 4.43 -11.30 4.71
C TYR A 338 3.35 -12.18 5.38
N PRO A 339 2.22 -12.51 4.72
CA PRO A 339 1.21 -13.40 5.27
C PRO A 339 1.77 -14.75 5.74
N PRO A 340 2.43 -15.57 4.91
CA PRO A 340 2.98 -16.85 5.34
C PRO A 340 4.11 -16.70 6.36
N LEU A 341 4.92 -15.62 6.28
CA LEU A 341 5.98 -15.35 7.24
C LEU A 341 5.41 -15.09 8.64
N ALA A 342 4.36 -14.29 8.74
CA ALA A 342 3.67 -14.04 10.01
C ALA A 342 3.05 -15.32 10.59
N ILE A 343 2.53 -16.21 9.73
CA ILE A 343 2.00 -17.52 10.16
C ILE A 343 3.11 -18.38 10.78
N LEU A 344 4.26 -18.47 10.15
CA LEU A 344 5.37 -19.27 10.67
C LEU A 344 5.94 -18.73 11.99
N VAL A 345 6.14 -17.42 12.08
CA VAL A 345 6.62 -16.78 13.33
C VAL A 345 5.58 -16.92 14.45
N GLY A 346 4.29 -16.72 14.13
CA GLY A 346 3.20 -16.91 15.09
C GLY A 346 3.10 -18.33 15.64
N ALA A 347 3.31 -19.34 14.78
CA ALA A 347 3.38 -20.74 15.19
C ALA A 347 4.57 -21.01 16.12
N THR A 348 5.73 -20.43 15.81
CA THR A 348 6.94 -20.56 16.65
C THR A 348 6.74 -19.95 18.03
N ILE A 349 6.13 -18.76 18.12
CA ILE A 349 5.80 -18.12 19.39
C ILE A 349 4.81 -18.99 20.19
N ALA A 350 3.69 -19.38 19.57
CA ALA A 350 2.67 -20.18 20.23
C ALA A 350 3.23 -21.51 20.78
N LYS A 351 4.20 -22.12 20.08
CA LYS A 351 4.89 -23.30 20.53
C LYS A 351 5.85 -23.02 21.69
N ALA A 352 6.60 -21.93 21.65
CA ALA A 352 7.52 -21.54 22.72
C ALA A 352 6.81 -21.41 24.06
N PHE A 353 5.58 -20.93 24.08
CA PHE A 353 4.76 -20.83 25.30
C PHE A 353 4.19 -22.16 25.81
N LYS A 354 4.14 -23.20 24.97
CA LYS A 354 3.71 -24.55 25.39
C LYS A 354 4.87 -25.34 26.02
N VAL A 355 6.08 -25.09 25.57
CA VAL A 355 7.29 -25.81 26.02
C VAL A 355 8.06 -24.88 26.97
N SER A 356 8.00 -25.14 28.28
CA SER A 356 8.73 -24.38 29.28
C SER A 356 10.24 -24.57 29.11
N SER A 357 10.93 -23.70 28.41
CA SER A 357 12.39 -23.76 28.23
C SER A 357 13.00 -22.39 27.96
N LEU A 358 14.35 -22.31 27.93
CA LEU A 358 15.19 -21.18 27.55
C LEU A 358 14.70 -20.37 26.31
N ARG A 359 13.87 -20.97 25.44
CA ARG A 359 13.29 -20.30 24.26
C ARG A 359 12.32 -19.16 24.62
N ILE A 360 11.67 -19.22 25.80
CA ILE A 360 10.79 -18.14 26.27
C ILE A 360 11.58 -16.86 26.50
N SER A 361 12.80 -16.96 27.04
CA SER A 361 13.63 -15.77 27.31
C SER A 361 13.94 -14.96 26.04
N TRP A 362 14.16 -15.60 24.90
CA TRP A 362 14.38 -14.90 23.63
C TRP A 362 13.11 -14.28 23.06
N VAL A 363 11.97 -14.99 23.13
CA VAL A 363 10.66 -14.47 22.67
C VAL A 363 10.25 -13.24 23.48
N VAL A 364 10.71 -13.13 24.73
CA VAL A 364 10.41 -12.00 25.61
C VAL A 364 11.47 -10.91 25.55
N ALA A 365 12.74 -11.32 25.57
CA ALA A 365 13.86 -10.36 25.55
C ALA A 365 13.85 -9.51 24.26
N PHE A 366 13.35 -10.08 23.15
CA PHE A 366 13.38 -9.39 21.88
C PHE A 366 12.38 -8.24 21.76
N PRO A 367 11.05 -8.39 21.99
CA PRO A 367 10.16 -7.24 22.05
C PRO A 367 10.58 -6.22 23.09
N ALA A 368 11.07 -6.67 24.27
CA ALA A 368 11.57 -5.78 25.29
C ALA A 368 12.79 -4.97 24.81
N ALA A 369 13.77 -5.62 24.18
CA ALA A 369 14.94 -4.93 23.61
C ALA A 369 14.53 -3.98 22.48
N THR A 370 13.56 -4.36 21.66
CA THR A 370 13.03 -3.53 20.59
C THR A 370 12.39 -2.25 21.14
N PHE A 371 11.50 -2.38 22.11
CA PHE A 371 10.84 -1.21 22.73
C PHE A 371 11.82 -0.33 23.48
N LEU A 372 12.79 -0.92 24.19
CA LEU A 372 13.85 -0.17 24.85
C LEU A 372 14.77 0.55 23.84
N SER A 373 15.08 -0.09 22.70
CA SER A 373 15.87 0.54 21.63
C SER A 373 15.11 1.69 20.98
N LEU A 374 13.80 1.54 20.74
CA LEU A 374 12.95 2.63 20.23
C LEU A 374 12.85 3.78 21.24
N ALA A 375 12.72 3.48 22.54
CA ALA A 375 12.74 4.47 23.60
C ALA A 375 14.06 5.23 23.63
N LEU A 376 15.19 4.51 23.57
CA LEU A 376 16.52 5.10 23.56
C LEU A 376 16.74 5.96 22.30
N LEU A 377 16.34 5.45 21.12
CA LEU A 377 16.43 6.22 19.87
C LEU A 377 15.58 7.49 19.93
N SER A 378 14.35 7.40 20.44
CA SER A 378 13.48 8.56 20.62
C SER A 378 14.09 9.57 21.60
N ALA A 379 14.65 9.09 22.71
CA ALA A 379 15.34 9.94 23.69
C ALA A 379 16.59 10.60 23.08
N LEU A 380 17.40 9.86 22.34
CA LEU A 380 18.60 10.40 21.65
C LEU A 380 18.20 11.44 20.60
N LEU A 381 17.15 11.22 19.81
CA LEU A 381 16.64 12.19 18.85
C LEU A 381 16.13 13.45 19.56
N PHE A 382 15.48 13.31 20.71
CA PHE A 382 15.05 14.44 21.52
C PHE A 382 16.23 15.23 22.09
N LEU A 383 17.21 14.54 22.69
CA LEU A 383 18.41 15.17 23.24
C LEU A 383 19.30 15.80 22.17
N SER A 384 19.43 15.16 21.00
CA SER A 384 20.19 15.68 19.87
C SER A 384 19.48 16.84 19.15
N SER A 385 18.18 17.04 19.35
CA SER A 385 17.46 18.17 18.78
C SER A 385 18.04 19.51 19.24
N GLY A 386 18.59 19.58 20.45
CA GLY A 386 19.33 20.74 20.96
C GLY A 386 20.73 20.94 20.37
N LEU A 387 21.29 19.91 19.69
CA LEU A 387 22.59 19.95 19.03
C LEU A 387 22.50 20.17 17.50
N LEU A 388 21.28 20.24 16.97
CA LEU A 388 21.05 20.49 15.54
C LEU A 388 21.34 21.97 15.23
N PRO A 389 21.86 22.29 14.03
CA PRO A 389 21.98 23.68 13.57
C PRO A 389 20.64 24.41 13.64
N ASP A 390 20.63 25.68 14.02
CA ASP A 390 19.41 26.50 14.26
C ASP A 390 18.40 26.46 13.13
N GLN A 391 18.84 26.41 11.88
CA GLN A 391 17.97 26.28 10.72
C GLN A 391 17.24 24.94 10.67
N LEU A 392 17.87 23.86 11.13
CA LEU A 392 17.26 22.52 11.18
C LEU A 392 16.35 22.39 12.39
N GLN A 393 16.77 22.95 13.55
CA GLN A 393 15.92 23.07 14.74
C GLN A 393 14.62 23.82 14.42
N THR A 394 14.72 25.00 13.82
CA THR A 394 13.55 25.81 13.43
C THR A 394 12.62 25.05 12.51
N ARG A 395 13.15 24.28 11.56
CA ARG A 395 12.33 23.42 10.66
C ARG A 395 11.68 22.26 11.40
N VAL A 396 12.40 21.60 12.31
CA VAL A 396 11.87 20.48 13.12
C VAL A 396 10.81 20.98 14.09
N TYR A 397 11.04 22.10 14.79
CA TYR A 397 10.08 22.68 15.74
C TYR A 397 8.88 23.34 15.04
N ALA A 398 9.07 23.96 13.88
CA ALA A 398 7.97 24.45 13.05
C ALA A 398 7.10 23.31 12.50
N ALA A 399 7.74 22.17 12.15
CA ALA A 399 7.04 20.99 11.71
C ALA A 399 6.34 20.22 12.86
N LEU A 400 6.82 20.35 14.10
CA LEU A 400 6.36 19.58 15.26
C LEU A 400 6.18 20.48 16.51
N PRO A 401 5.24 21.43 16.51
CA PRO A 401 5.03 22.33 17.66
C PRO A 401 4.66 21.60 18.97
N ARG A 402 4.27 20.32 18.89
CA ARG A 402 4.00 19.44 20.06
C ARG A 402 5.08 18.36 20.25
N ALA A 403 6.19 18.44 19.53
CA ALA A 403 7.27 17.46 19.56
C ALA A 403 7.74 17.05 20.98
N PRO A 404 7.97 17.99 21.93
CA PRO A 404 8.45 17.60 23.26
C PRO A 404 7.49 16.67 23.99
N ILE A 405 6.19 16.93 23.93
CA ILE A 405 5.15 16.14 24.62
C ILE A 405 5.02 14.76 23.95
N LEU A 406 5.04 14.72 22.60
CA LEU A 406 4.93 13.47 21.85
C LEU A 406 6.16 12.59 22.06
N TYR A 407 7.37 13.15 22.09
CA TYR A 407 8.61 12.43 22.36
C TYR A 407 8.66 11.88 23.79
N THR A 408 8.31 12.69 24.80
CA THR A 408 8.27 12.22 26.19
C THR A 408 7.22 11.14 26.41
N ALA A 409 6.04 11.28 25.80
CA ALA A 409 5.00 10.26 25.82
C ALA A 409 5.45 8.97 25.12
N GLY A 410 6.11 9.07 23.95
CA GLY A 410 6.66 7.94 23.22
C GLY A 410 7.76 7.19 24.01
N VAL A 411 8.68 7.91 24.65
CA VAL A 411 9.72 7.33 25.52
C VAL A 411 9.08 6.66 26.73
N ALA A 412 8.15 7.31 27.42
CA ALA A 412 7.46 6.76 28.58
C ALA A 412 6.68 5.49 28.22
N ALA A 413 5.95 5.53 27.09
CA ALA A 413 5.22 4.39 26.56
C ALA A 413 6.17 3.21 26.24
N ALA A 414 7.26 3.46 25.55
CA ALA A 414 8.23 2.43 25.19
C ALA A 414 8.91 1.82 26.44
N LEU A 415 9.23 2.63 27.45
CA LEU A 415 9.75 2.14 28.75
C LEU A 415 8.72 1.26 29.48
N VAL A 416 7.48 1.71 29.60
CA VAL A 416 6.40 0.94 30.24
C VAL A 416 6.21 -0.40 29.55
N LEU A 417 6.28 -0.42 28.22
CA LEU A 417 6.11 -1.62 27.42
C LEU A 417 7.30 -2.56 27.49
N GLY A 418 8.52 -2.02 27.50
CA GLY A 418 9.72 -2.81 27.75
C GLY A 418 9.65 -3.50 29.11
N LEU A 419 9.23 -2.79 30.16
CA LEU A 419 9.02 -3.34 31.51
C LEU A 419 7.88 -4.36 31.54
N ALA A 420 6.75 -4.08 30.87
CA ALA A 420 5.63 -5.03 30.77
C ALA A 420 6.01 -6.30 30.01
N ALA A 421 6.81 -6.20 28.95
CA ALA A 421 7.33 -7.34 28.22
C ALA A 421 8.28 -8.18 29.10
N ILE A 422 9.18 -7.54 29.86
CA ILE A 422 10.10 -8.21 30.79
C ILE A 422 9.30 -8.93 31.89
N THR A 423 8.36 -8.24 32.54
CA THR A 423 7.54 -8.82 33.63
C THR A 423 6.62 -9.93 33.13
N GLY A 424 5.99 -9.74 31.95
CA GLY A 424 5.18 -10.77 31.30
C GLY A 424 5.98 -12.02 30.95
N GLY A 425 7.23 -11.85 30.58
CA GLY A 425 8.15 -12.94 30.32
C GLY A 425 8.62 -13.67 31.55
N LEU A 426 8.95 -12.94 32.62
CA LEU A 426 9.30 -13.52 33.93
C LEU A 426 8.13 -14.36 34.50
N TRP A 427 6.89 -13.92 34.27
CA TRP A 427 5.69 -14.64 34.73
C TRP A 427 5.23 -15.72 33.74
N ARG A 428 5.97 -15.95 32.63
CA ARG A 428 5.70 -16.98 31.61
C ARG A 428 4.26 -16.97 31.06
N ARG A 429 3.65 -15.79 30.94
CA ARG A 429 2.25 -15.64 30.50
C ARG A 429 2.19 -14.97 29.12
N ALA A 430 1.98 -15.77 28.08
CA ALA A 430 1.81 -15.32 26.68
C ALA A 430 0.83 -14.15 26.52
N PHE A 431 -0.21 -14.11 27.35
CA PHE A 431 -1.25 -13.08 27.32
C PHE A 431 -0.70 -11.67 27.58
N TYR A 432 0.18 -11.52 28.58
CA TYR A 432 0.76 -10.20 28.89
C TYR A 432 1.71 -9.71 27.80
N LEU A 433 2.50 -10.60 27.22
CA LEU A 433 3.36 -10.25 26.10
C LEU A 433 2.54 -9.84 24.86
N TYR A 434 1.46 -10.57 24.57
CA TYR A 434 0.53 -10.25 23.49
C TYR A 434 -0.07 -8.85 23.67
N GLY A 435 -0.63 -8.57 24.86
CA GLY A 435 -1.22 -7.28 25.18
C GLY A 435 -0.20 -6.14 25.17
N ALA A 436 1.00 -6.37 25.71
CA ALA A 436 2.08 -5.38 25.70
C ALA A 436 2.54 -5.03 24.27
N THR A 437 2.65 -6.03 23.38
CA THR A 437 3.02 -5.79 21.99
C THR A 437 1.95 -4.97 21.25
N ALA A 438 0.67 -5.34 21.42
CA ALA A 438 -0.45 -4.62 20.81
C ALA A 438 -0.50 -3.16 21.31
N LEU A 439 -0.40 -2.95 22.62
CA LEU A 439 -0.39 -1.61 23.21
C LEU A 439 0.82 -0.80 22.75
N GLY A 440 2.01 -1.44 22.67
CA GLY A 440 3.23 -0.78 22.20
C GLY A 440 3.13 -0.27 20.79
N PHE A 441 2.59 -1.08 19.93
CA PHE A 441 2.38 -0.66 18.56
C PHE A 441 1.32 0.43 18.43
N ALA A 442 0.22 0.36 19.19
CA ALA A 442 -0.78 1.42 19.23
C ALA A 442 -0.17 2.75 19.68
N LEU A 443 0.65 2.75 20.73
CA LEU A 443 1.34 3.96 21.20
C LEU A 443 2.38 4.47 20.18
N PHE A 444 3.10 3.55 19.50
CA PHE A 444 3.98 3.93 18.40
C PHE A 444 3.21 4.65 17.28
N ILE A 445 2.04 4.14 16.88
CA ILE A 445 1.19 4.76 15.86
C ILE A 445 0.71 6.14 16.32
N LEU A 446 0.24 6.29 17.56
CA LEU A 446 -0.19 7.59 18.10
C LEU A 446 0.90 8.67 18.02
N VAL A 447 2.17 8.26 18.12
CA VAL A 447 3.32 9.18 17.97
C VAL A 447 3.69 9.38 16.50
N ALA A 448 3.65 8.32 15.69
CA ALA A 448 4.08 8.36 14.30
C ALA A 448 3.08 9.12 13.39
N GLU A 449 1.78 8.99 13.63
CA GLU A 449 0.73 9.59 12.78
C GLU A 449 0.86 11.13 12.63
N PRO A 450 0.99 11.93 13.70
CA PRO A 450 1.19 13.38 13.55
C PRO A 450 2.47 13.74 12.81
N ILE A 451 3.51 12.93 12.96
CA ILE A 451 4.78 13.11 12.25
C ILE A 451 4.58 12.84 10.76
N ILE A 452 3.95 11.72 10.42
CA ILE A 452 3.64 11.34 9.04
C ILE A 452 2.75 12.41 8.39
N ALA A 453 1.70 12.87 9.09
CA ALA A 453 0.82 13.92 8.60
C ALA A 453 1.59 15.22 8.29
N THR A 454 2.51 15.64 9.16
CA THR A 454 3.33 16.84 8.96
C THR A 454 4.32 16.65 7.80
N VAL A 455 5.02 15.51 7.74
CA VAL A 455 5.97 15.21 6.65
C VAL A 455 5.24 15.11 5.31
N SER A 456 4.02 14.58 5.29
CA SER A 456 3.22 14.45 4.07
C SER A 456 2.94 15.79 3.40
N LEU A 457 2.74 16.87 4.18
CA LEU A 457 2.53 18.21 3.64
C LEU A 457 3.73 18.72 2.82
N ASN A 458 4.96 18.32 3.19
CA ASN A 458 6.18 18.67 2.46
C ASN A 458 6.43 17.76 1.24
N ARG A 459 5.71 16.63 1.17
CA ARG A 459 5.81 15.63 0.11
C ARG A 459 4.52 15.53 -0.71
N SER A 460 3.70 16.57 -0.68
CA SER A 460 2.41 16.64 -1.36
C SER A 460 2.19 18.02 -1.95
N SER A 461 1.36 18.12 -2.97
CA SER A 461 0.94 19.41 -3.53
C SER A 461 -0.22 20.06 -2.78
N LYS A 462 -0.68 19.49 -1.65
CA LYS A 462 -1.86 20.00 -0.92
C LYS A 462 -1.73 21.46 -0.50
N GLN A 463 -0.56 21.85 0.05
CA GLN A 463 -0.33 23.25 0.45
C GLN A 463 -0.25 24.18 -0.76
N LEU A 464 0.42 23.73 -1.84
CA LEU A 464 0.51 24.48 -3.08
C LEU A 464 -0.87 24.65 -3.72
N ALA A 465 -1.69 23.61 -3.77
CA ALA A 465 -3.06 23.68 -4.29
C ALA A 465 -3.92 24.67 -3.49
N LYS A 466 -3.84 24.62 -2.15
CA LYS A 466 -4.56 25.56 -1.28
C LYS A 466 -4.14 27.01 -1.54
N ALA A 467 -2.86 27.27 -1.72
CA ALA A 467 -2.35 28.60 -2.04
C ALA A 467 -2.72 29.03 -3.47
N ALA A 468 -2.59 28.11 -4.45
CA ALA A 468 -2.94 28.37 -5.83
C ALA A 468 -4.42 28.71 -6.04
N ALA A 469 -5.32 28.06 -5.29
CA ALA A 469 -6.76 28.35 -5.33
C ALA A 469 -7.11 29.83 -5.04
N SER A 470 -6.26 30.58 -4.35
CA SER A 470 -6.48 32.01 -4.11
C SER A 470 -6.12 32.91 -5.29
N VAL A 471 -5.36 32.41 -6.27
CA VAL A 471 -4.86 33.20 -7.40
C VAL A 471 -5.33 32.69 -8.76
N ILE A 472 -5.84 31.46 -8.83
CA ILE A 472 -6.45 30.88 -10.04
C ILE A 472 -7.84 31.49 -10.24
N GLN A 473 -8.18 31.78 -11.49
CA GLN A 473 -9.46 32.33 -11.92
C GLN A 473 -10.11 31.39 -12.94
N GLU A 474 -11.43 31.49 -13.07
CA GLU A 474 -12.15 30.72 -14.09
C GLU A 474 -11.67 31.09 -15.50
N GLY A 475 -11.39 30.11 -16.33
CA GLY A 475 -10.81 30.27 -17.67
C GLY A 475 -9.29 30.37 -17.71
N ASP A 476 -8.60 30.29 -16.58
CA ASP A 476 -7.15 30.18 -16.56
C ASP A 476 -6.69 28.83 -17.12
N GLN A 477 -5.66 28.84 -17.98
CA GLN A 477 -4.99 27.62 -18.39
C GLN A 477 -3.84 27.32 -17.41
N LEU A 478 -3.93 26.18 -16.71
CA LEU A 478 -2.88 25.74 -15.83
C LEU A 478 -1.73 25.11 -16.60
N VAL A 479 -0.50 25.38 -16.18
CA VAL A 479 0.72 24.89 -16.83
C VAL A 479 1.69 24.38 -15.77
N LEU A 480 2.19 23.17 -15.95
CA LEU A 480 3.28 22.57 -15.16
C LEU A 480 4.58 22.62 -15.99
N TYR A 481 5.55 23.40 -15.54
CA TYR A 481 6.79 23.65 -16.28
C TYR A 481 7.95 22.87 -15.64
N GLU A 482 8.55 21.93 -16.41
CA GLU A 482 9.67 21.04 -16.05
C GLU A 482 9.40 20.12 -14.82
N LYS A 483 8.23 20.17 -14.26
CA LYS A 483 7.84 19.38 -13.09
C LYS A 483 6.37 18.99 -13.19
N TYR A 484 6.06 17.72 -12.92
CA TYR A 484 4.68 17.31 -12.77
C TYR A 484 4.42 17.01 -11.28
N LEU A 485 3.41 17.67 -10.75
CA LEU A 485 2.95 17.57 -9.35
C LEU A 485 1.73 16.66 -9.32
N SER A 486 1.95 15.40 -9.00
CA SER A 486 0.98 14.32 -9.23
C SER A 486 -0.33 14.47 -8.43
N SER A 487 -0.29 15.07 -7.25
CA SER A 487 -1.48 15.29 -6.43
C SER A 487 -2.12 16.67 -6.65
N LEU A 488 -1.51 17.56 -7.44
CA LEU A 488 -2.04 18.90 -7.67
C LEU A 488 -3.42 18.87 -8.35
N PRO A 489 -3.64 18.09 -9.43
CA PRO A 489 -4.94 18.00 -10.09
C PRO A 489 -6.04 17.51 -9.14
N PHE A 490 -5.73 16.52 -8.30
CA PHE A 490 -6.65 15.99 -7.29
C PHE A 490 -7.10 17.06 -6.28
N TYR A 491 -6.15 17.85 -5.75
CA TYR A 491 -6.48 18.88 -4.74
C TYR A 491 -7.11 20.13 -5.32
N LEU A 492 -6.88 20.44 -6.58
CA LEU A 492 -7.54 21.53 -7.29
C LEU A 492 -8.88 21.13 -7.90
N ASP A 493 -9.20 19.82 -7.89
CA ASP A 493 -10.39 19.23 -8.53
C ASP A 493 -10.58 19.74 -9.97
N ILE A 494 -9.49 19.70 -10.75
CA ILE A 494 -9.47 20.23 -12.12
C ILE A 494 -10.41 19.47 -13.04
N GLN A 495 -11.09 20.19 -13.94
CA GLN A 495 -12.05 19.64 -14.89
C GLN A 495 -11.51 19.60 -16.32
N GLU A 496 -10.35 20.16 -16.55
CA GLU A 496 -9.67 20.26 -17.85
C GLU A 496 -8.19 19.89 -17.71
N PRO A 497 -7.52 19.36 -18.75
CA PRO A 497 -6.13 18.95 -18.64
C PRO A 497 -5.19 20.13 -18.36
N ILE A 498 -4.14 19.85 -17.59
CA ILE A 498 -3.04 20.80 -17.33
C ILE A 498 -2.03 20.68 -18.45
N TRP A 499 -1.57 21.81 -19.00
CA TRP A 499 -0.48 21.77 -19.95
C TRP A 499 0.84 21.42 -19.27
N VAL A 500 1.53 20.42 -19.79
CA VAL A 500 2.82 19.95 -19.28
C VAL A 500 3.93 20.34 -20.25
N VAL A 501 4.84 21.17 -19.78
CA VAL A 501 6.01 21.62 -20.54
C VAL A 501 7.25 20.90 -20.01
N TRP A 502 8.01 20.29 -20.92
CA TRP A 502 9.18 19.49 -20.58
C TRP A 502 10.28 19.59 -21.63
N SER A 503 11.55 19.36 -21.22
CA SER A 503 12.74 19.51 -22.09
C SER A 503 12.79 18.52 -23.28
N GLY A 504 11.94 17.49 -23.30
CA GLY A 504 11.98 16.43 -24.31
C GLY A 504 13.07 15.37 -24.08
N ASN A 505 14.02 15.63 -23.20
CA ASN A 505 15.20 14.77 -22.97
C ASN A 505 15.00 13.71 -21.88
N LYS A 506 13.90 13.77 -21.12
CA LYS A 506 13.59 12.78 -20.09
C LYS A 506 12.90 11.58 -20.72
N SER A 507 13.30 10.37 -20.31
CA SER A 507 12.70 9.11 -20.76
C SER A 507 11.25 8.95 -20.31
N GLN A 508 10.85 9.68 -19.24
CA GLN A 508 9.51 9.62 -18.66
C GLN A 508 8.88 11.00 -18.53
N VAL A 509 7.62 11.07 -18.90
CA VAL A 509 6.74 12.21 -18.64
C VAL A 509 5.49 11.70 -17.92
N LEU A 510 4.99 12.42 -16.95
CA LEU A 510 3.86 11.97 -16.13
C LEU A 510 4.09 10.58 -15.44
N GLY A 511 5.38 10.21 -15.29
CA GLY A 511 5.76 8.90 -14.74
C GLY A 511 5.51 7.72 -15.68
N SER A 512 5.39 7.95 -16.98
CA SER A 512 5.17 6.94 -18.01
C SER A 512 6.13 7.13 -19.20
N ASP A 513 6.82 6.04 -19.57
CA ASP A 513 7.64 5.99 -20.78
C ASP A 513 6.76 5.97 -22.04
N TYR A 514 5.58 5.36 -21.94
CA TYR A 514 4.61 5.32 -23.04
C TYR A 514 4.15 6.71 -23.42
N ILE A 515 3.73 7.51 -22.42
CA ILE A 515 3.28 8.89 -22.65
C ILE A 515 4.42 9.73 -23.26
N ALA A 516 5.65 9.58 -22.74
CA ALA A 516 6.81 10.30 -23.27
C ALA A 516 7.09 9.98 -24.75
N ARG A 517 6.98 8.70 -25.15
CA ARG A 517 7.29 8.25 -26.51
C ARG A 517 6.15 8.47 -27.50
N LYS A 518 4.93 8.16 -27.11
CA LYS A 518 3.76 8.17 -28.01
C LYS A 518 3.05 9.51 -28.04
N ARG A 519 3.16 10.32 -26.97
CA ARG A 519 2.47 11.62 -26.83
C ARG A 519 1.00 11.52 -27.23
N PRO A 520 0.24 10.58 -26.63
CA PRO A 520 -1.15 10.36 -27.02
C PRO A 520 -1.98 11.61 -26.74
N GLU A 521 -3.04 11.80 -27.53
CA GLU A 521 -3.97 12.89 -27.32
C GLU A 521 -4.83 12.63 -26.07
N PRO A 522 -5.18 13.69 -25.32
CA PRO A 522 -6.05 13.57 -24.19
C PRO A 522 -7.49 13.21 -24.61
N ALA A 523 -8.19 12.51 -23.75
CA ALA A 523 -9.63 12.23 -23.89
C ALA A 523 -10.43 13.53 -23.81
N GLY A 524 -11.64 13.53 -24.34
CA GLY A 524 -12.56 14.67 -24.26
C GLY A 524 -12.33 15.76 -25.33
N GLY A 525 -11.44 15.54 -26.32
CA GLY A 525 -11.24 16.47 -27.42
C GLY A 525 -10.47 17.75 -27.08
N TYR A 526 -9.73 17.76 -25.98
CA TYR A 526 -8.96 18.92 -25.50
C TYR A 526 -7.70 19.18 -26.33
N GLY A 527 -7.36 18.66 -27.34
CA GLY A 527 -6.13 18.93 -28.11
C GLY A 527 -4.85 18.62 -27.33
N LYS A 528 -3.72 19.08 -27.86
CA LYS A 528 -2.40 18.77 -27.32
C LYS A 528 -2.20 19.37 -25.91
N VAL A 529 -1.63 18.58 -24.99
CA VAL A 529 -1.30 19.00 -23.61
C VAL A 529 0.18 18.88 -23.28
N LEU A 530 0.95 18.09 -24.04
CA LEU A 530 2.39 17.91 -23.85
C LEU A 530 3.18 18.79 -24.81
N TYR A 531 3.94 19.74 -24.27
CA TYR A 531 4.69 20.74 -25.04
C TYR A 531 6.18 20.68 -24.74
N THR A 532 7.01 20.93 -25.77
CA THR A 532 8.41 21.27 -25.56
C THR A 532 8.55 22.75 -25.17
N HIS A 533 9.75 23.17 -24.75
CA HIS A 533 10.01 24.57 -24.42
C HIS A 533 9.75 25.50 -25.59
N GLU A 534 10.18 25.12 -26.82
CA GLU A 534 10.00 25.91 -28.05
C GLU A 534 8.52 26.04 -28.42
N GLU A 535 7.78 24.92 -28.36
CA GLU A 535 6.35 24.91 -28.62
C GLU A 535 5.60 25.77 -27.62
N PHE A 536 5.96 25.70 -26.32
CA PHE A 536 5.35 26.50 -25.28
C PHE A 536 5.67 27.99 -25.44
N ALA A 537 6.90 28.35 -25.82
CA ALA A 537 7.26 29.73 -26.08
C ALA A 537 6.37 30.37 -27.17
N THR A 538 6.17 29.64 -28.29
CA THR A 538 5.28 30.06 -29.36
C THR A 538 3.82 30.15 -28.91
N LEU A 539 3.36 29.15 -28.17
CA LEU A 539 1.98 29.05 -27.69
C LEU A 539 1.66 30.14 -26.65
N SER A 540 2.60 30.46 -25.76
CA SER A 540 2.43 31.49 -24.75
C SER A 540 2.23 32.87 -25.32
N LEU A 541 2.81 33.16 -26.52
CA LEU A 541 2.56 34.38 -27.29
C LEU A 541 1.17 34.38 -27.93
N ALA A 542 0.75 33.26 -28.48
CA ALA A 542 -0.50 33.11 -29.20
C ALA A 542 -1.73 32.94 -28.31
N SER A 543 -1.55 32.43 -27.08
CA SER A 543 -2.65 32.15 -26.15
C SER A 543 -3.44 33.40 -25.82
N LYS A 544 -4.76 33.33 -25.93
CA LYS A 544 -5.69 34.39 -25.49
C LYS A 544 -6.00 34.27 -24.00
N ASN A 545 -5.81 33.11 -23.40
CA ASN A 545 -6.11 32.83 -21.99
C ASN A 545 -4.97 33.29 -21.10
N ARG A 546 -5.30 33.63 -19.87
CA ARG A 546 -4.32 33.80 -18.81
C ARG A 546 -3.69 32.43 -18.51
N LEU A 547 -2.37 32.37 -18.55
CA LEU A 547 -1.60 31.19 -18.18
C LEU A 547 -1.19 31.30 -16.73
N VAL A 548 -1.45 30.25 -15.94
CA VAL A 548 -0.96 30.12 -14.56
C VAL A 548 0.05 28.97 -14.54
N VAL A 549 1.32 29.35 -14.44
CA VAL A 549 2.45 28.43 -14.59
C VAL A 549 3.03 28.09 -13.22
N PHE A 550 3.12 26.80 -12.94
CA PHE A 550 3.80 26.25 -11.77
C PHE A 550 5.21 25.85 -12.19
N VAL A 551 6.21 26.49 -11.63
CA VAL A 551 7.62 26.28 -11.99
C VAL A 551 8.48 26.10 -10.76
N ASP A 552 9.46 25.17 -10.81
CA ASP A 552 10.48 25.06 -9.76
C ASP A 552 11.43 26.26 -9.82
N HIS A 553 11.88 26.75 -8.67
CA HIS A 553 12.81 27.90 -8.61
C HIS A 553 14.06 27.69 -9.48
N ARG A 554 14.52 26.44 -9.66
CA ARG A 554 15.68 26.10 -10.49
C ARG A 554 15.43 26.25 -12.00
N ALA A 555 14.17 26.13 -12.40
CA ALA A 555 13.76 26.23 -13.80
C ALA A 555 13.15 27.61 -14.14
N PHE A 556 13.06 28.51 -13.17
CA PHE A 556 12.44 29.82 -13.35
C PHE A 556 13.10 30.64 -14.47
N ASP A 557 14.43 30.65 -14.52
CA ASP A 557 15.19 31.40 -15.53
C ASP A 557 15.09 30.83 -16.95
N THR A 558 14.56 29.61 -17.08
CA THR A 558 14.32 28.96 -18.37
C THR A 558 12.93 29.26 -18.96
N LEU A 559 12.08 29.97 -18.19
CA LEU A 559 10.77 30.36 -18.68
C LEU A 559 10.91 31.35 -19.87
N PRO A 560 10.17 31.12 -20.97
CA PRO A 560 10.20 32.05 -22.08
C PRO A 560 9.62 33.41 -21.67
N SER A 561 10.39 34.47 -21.90
CA SER A 561 9.98 35.87 -21.65
C SER A 561 9.05 36.43 -22.75
N ALA A 562 8.35 35.56 -23.44
CA ALA A 562 7.52 35.88 -24.59
C ALA A 562 6.30 36.74 -24.15
N GLY A 563 6.33 38.02 -24.49
CA GLY A 563 5.29 39.01 -24.17
C GLY A 563 5.57 39.86 -22.92
N GLY A 564 6.75 39.75 -22.31
CA GLY A 564 7.18 40.45 -21.11
C GLY A 564 7.68 39.48 -20.02
N PRO A 565 8.36 39.96 -18.99
CA PRO A 565 8.82 39.11 -17.90
C PRO A 565 7.60 38.46 -17.20
N PRO A 566 7.69 37.17 -16.80
CA PRO A 566 6.61 36.50 -16.09
C PRO A 566 6.32 37.21 -14.78
N ILE A 567 5.04 37.50 -14.51
CA ILE A 567 4.61 38.13 -13.27
C ILE A 567 4.49 37.03 -12.19
N ARG A 568 5.29 37.12 -11.14
CA ARG A 568 5.23 36.23 -10.00
C ARG A 568 4.00 36.57 -9.16
N LEU A 569 3.12 35.57 -8.97
CA LEU A 569 1.91 35.71 -8.15
C LEU A 569 2.16 35.25 -6.71
N LEU A 570 2.85 34.12 -6.52
CA LEU A 570 3.05 33.51 -5.22
C LEU A 570 4.22 32.53 -5.25
N ASP A 571 4.91 32.37 -4.11
CA ASP A 571 5.91 31.33 -3.89
C ASP A 571 5.45 30.39 -2.77
N VAL A 572 5.52 29.07 -3.03
CA VAL A 572 5.18 28.04 -2.05
C VAL A 572 6.28 26.97 -2.04
N GLY A 573 7.07 26.92 -0.98
CA GLY A 573 8.23 26.04 -0.91
C GLY A 573 9.23 26.33 -2.03
N ASN A 574 9.50 25.34 -2.87
CA ASN A 574 10.41 25.45 -4.02
C ASN A 574 9.67 25.73 -5.36
N THR A 575 8.40 26.09 -5.31
CA THR A 575 7.58 26.30 -6.51
C THR A 575 7.07 27.73 -6.55
N SER A 576 7.34 28.45 -7.66
CA SER A 576 6.74 29.73 -7.97
C SER A 576 5.49 29.52 -8.83
N ILE A 577 4.43 30.28 -8.52
CA ILE A 577 3.25 30.43 -9.35
C ILE A 577 3.39 31.75 -10.07
N VAL A 578 3.42 31.69 -11.41
CA VAL A 578 3.62 32.87 -12.26
C VAL A 578 2.53 32.98 -13.31
N THR A 579 2.34 34.17 -13.86
CA THR A 579 1.40 34.40 -14.96
C THR A 579 2.03 35.20 -16.09
N ASN A 580 1.47 35.06 -17.29
CA ASN A 580 1.84 35.82 -18.49
C ASN A 580 1.29 37.29 -18.48
N GLY A 581 0.74 37.76 -17.36
CA GLY A 581 0.25 39.14 -17.19
C GLY A 581 -1.06 39.48 -17.92
N ARG A 582 -1.69 38.53 -18.63
CA ARG A 582 -3.00 38.74 -19.24
C ARG A 582 -4.09 38.67 -18.19
N GLN A 583 -5.03 39.65 -18.18
CA GLN A 583 -6.17 39.61 -17.26
C GLN A 583 -7.20 38.59 -17.74
N ALA A 584 -7.61 37.66 -16.87
CA ALA A 584 -8.79 36.87 -17.09
C ALA A 584 -10.02 37.78 -17.03
N LYS A 585 -11.03 37.55 -17.89
CA LYS A 585 -12.32 38.22 -17.74
C LYS A 585 -12.89 37.88 -16.37
N LEU A 586 -13.09 38.87 -15.52
CA LEU A 586 -13.78 38.74 -14.23
C LEU A 586 -15.18 38.14 -14.45
N VAL A 587 -15.34 36.86 -14.27
CA VAL A 587 -16.64 36.21 -14.06
C VAL A 587 -16.78 36.02 -12.56
N SER A 588 -17.87 36.53 -12.00
CA SER A 588 -18.12 36.56 -10.56
C SER A 588 -18.01 35.20 -9.89
N LEU A 589 -17.08 35.10 -8.93
CA LEU A 589 -16.92 33.96 -8.02
C LEU A 589 -18.13 33.82 -7.09
N ASN A 590 -19.20 33.16 -7.53
CA ASN A 590 -20.24 32.68 -6.63
C ASN A 590 -20.30 31.13 -6.79
N GLY A 591 -19.53 30.38 -6.01
CA GLY A 591 -19.65 28.93 -6.01
C GLY A 591 -18.53 28.10 -5.36
N TRP A 592 -17.43 28.68 -4.91
CA TRP A 592 -16.29 27.89 -4.38
C TRP A 592 -16.13 27.98 -2.86
N THR A 593 -17.19 27.66 -2.12
CA THR A 593 -17.11 27.36 -0.67
C THR A 593 -17.92 26.11 -0.39
N ARG A 594 -17.26 24.95 -0.47
CA ARG A 594 -17.67 23.75 0.28
C ARG A 594 -16.46 22.87 0.58
#